data_fb4d006ab1a0b306ba7b94c753bc8f48
#
_entry.id   fb4d006ab1a0b306ba7b94c753bc8f48
#
_cell.length_a   1.000
_cell.length_b   1.000
_cell.length_c   1.000
_cell.angle_alpha   90.00
_cell.angle_beta   90.00
_cell.angle_gamma   90.00
#
_symmetry.space_group_name_H-M   'P 1'
#
loop_
_entity.id
_entity.type
_entity.pdbx_description
1 polymer ?
#
loop_
_entity_poly.entity_id
_entity_poly.type
_entity_poly.pdbx_seq_one_letter_code
_entity_poly.pdbx_strand_id
1 'polypeptide(L)'
;MRTVLVVIFLLFYALISLPMFLVGFILGKIDPHKKPRFSQPFVIWGFRMILRISGVKLTVKGKENILRGQSALYVFNHRSYFDILAGYVTAPVPTAFVSKKEIGKLPMISRWMKYMNCLFLDRDDMKQGMRTILQGIELLKDGTSIYIAPEGTRNSGEELLPFHEASFKLADKSKRPVIPVALNNTDEVFEKHLPWIHSAHIIIEYCEPIYMDQMERAEKKHIGETVRAILAEKVAENAKES
;
A
#
# COMPACT_ATOMS: atom_id res chain seq x y z
N MET A 1 9.16 25.76 3.28
CA MET A 1 9.99 25.52 2.07
C MET A 1 9.71 24.12 1.44
N ARG A 2 9.78 23.00 2.18
CA ARG A 2 9.54 21.64 1.64
C ARG A 2 8.17 21.48 0.98
N THR A 3 7.09 21.97 1.61
CA THR A 3 5.73 21.92 1.06
C THR A 3 5.65 22.57 -0.33
N VAL A 4 6.24 23.75 -0.49
CA VAL A 4 6.27 24.46 -1.76
C VAL A 4 7.03 23.65 -2.82
N LEU A 5 8.18 23.08 -2.47
CA LEU A 5 8.96 22.26 -3.39
C LEU A 5 8.20 20.98 -3.80
N VAL A 6 7.49 20.33 -2.87
CA VAL A 6 6.65 19.17 -3.18
C VAL A 6 5.50 19.58 -4.11
N VAL A 7 4.85 20.72 -3.88
CA VAL A 7 3.78 21.21 -4.77
C VAL A 7 4.32 21.49 -6.18
N ILE A 8 5.46 22.19 -6.29
CA ILE A 8 6.11 22.44 -7.60
C ILE A 8 6.43 21.10 -8.29
N PHE A 9 7.00 20.15 -7.55
CA PHE A 9 7.28 18.82 -8.10
C PHE A 9 6.02 18.09 -8.56
N LEU A 10 4.93 18.16 -7.81
CA LEU A 10 3.64 17.55 -8.17
C LEU A 10 3.05 18.15 -9.45
N LEU A 11 3.17 19.47 -9.64
CA LEU A 11 2.77 20.14 -10.90
C LEU A 11 3.62 19.67 -12.09
N PHE A 12 4.94 19.59 -11.90
CA PHE A 12 5.84 19.05 -12.91
C PHE A 12 5.52 17.57 -13.21
N TYR A 13 5.32 16.75 -12.16
CA TYR A 13 4.97 15.35 -12.29
C TYR A 13 3.63 15.16 -13.02
N ALA A 14 2.65 16.04 -12.77
CA ALA A 14 1.39 16.05 -13.50
C ALA A 14 1.60 16.25 -15.00
N LEU A 15 2.45 17.21 -15.37
CA LEU A 15 2.75 17.52 -16.78
C LEU A 15 3.39 16.34 -17.50
N ILE A 16 4.43 15.73 -16.90
CA ILE A 16 5.11 14.56 -17.50
C ILE A 16 4.25 13.29 -17.45
N SER A 17 3.23 13.22 -16.59
CA SER A 17 2.28 12.11 -16.57
C SER A 17 1.44 12.04 -17.84
N LEU A 18 1.18 13.15 -18.54
CA LEU A 18 0.34 13.17 -19.74
C LEU A 18 0.85 12.26 -20.86
N PRO A 19 2.11 12.40 -21.33
CA PRO A 19 2.65 11.48 -22.32
C PRO A 19 2.81 10.05 -21.78
N MET A 20 3.10 9.87 -20.47
CA MET A 20 3.22 8.55 -19.86
C MET A 20 1.87 7.80 -19.85
N PHE A 21 0.75 8.50 -19.70
CA PHE A 21 -0.57 7.90 -19.85
C PHE A 21 -0.82 7.36 -21.26
N LEU A 22 -0.37 8.08 -22.29
CA LEU A 22 -0.49 7.60 -23.67
C LEU A 22 0.33 6.31 -23.88
N VAL A 23 1.58 6.31 -23.44
CA VAL A 23 2.45 5.11 -23.51
C VAL A 23 1.82 3.94 -22.76
N GLY A 24 1.40 4.14 -21.51
CA GLY A 24 0.76 3.09 -20.72
C GLY A 24 -0.57 2.58 -21.30
N PHE A 25 -1.33 3.45 -21.97
CA PHE A 25 -2.54 3.05 -22.70
C PHE A 25 -2.19 2.13 -23.90
N ILE A 26 -1.21 2.52 -24.69
CA ILE A 26 -0.76 1.73 -25.87
C ILE A 26 -0.24 0.37 -25.40
N LEU A 27 0.64 0.35 -24.40
CA LEU A 27 1.19 -0.89 -23.84
C LEU A 27 0.09 -1.81 -23.31
N GLY A 28 -0.92 -1.25 -22.64
CA GLY A 28 -2.06 -2.03 -22.13
C GLY A 28 -2.98 -2.60 -23.22
N LYS A 29 -2.97 -2.02 -24.43
CA LYS A 29 -3.66 -2.58 -25.59
C LYS A 29 -2.89 -3.74 -26.24
N ILE A 30 -1.56 -3.69 -26.18
CA ILE A 30 -0.69 -4.77 -26.69
C ILE A 30 -0.71 -5.96 -25.72
N ASP A 31 -0.55 -5.67 -24.42
CA ASP A 31 -0.51 -6.69 -23.36
C ASP A 31 -0.93 -6.06 -22.02
N PRO A 32 -2.05 -6.51 -21.42
CA PRO A 32 -2.53 -5.99 -20.13
C PRO A 32 -1.49 -6.03 -19.01
N HIS A 33 -0.58 -7.02 -19.00
CA HIS A 33 0.46 -7.15 -17.97
C HIS A 33 1.60 -6.13 -18.11
N LYS A 34 1.81 -5.58 -19.31
CA LYS A 34 2.83 -4.55 -19.54
C LYS A 34 2.46 -3.22 -18.91
N LYS A 35 1.17 -2.90 -18.85
CA LYS A 35 0.71 -1.61 -18.30
C LYS A 35 1.11 -1.39 -16.84
N PRO A 36 0.81 -2.28 -15.88
CA PRO A 36 1.25 -2.09 -14.50
C PRO A 36 2.78 -2.14 -14.34
N ARG A 37 3.45 -3.02 -15.07
CA ARG A 37 4.92 -3.13 -15.04
C ARG A 37 5.64 -1.88 -15.57
N PHE A 38 5.04 -1.16 -16.52
CA PHE A 38 5.53 0.14 -17.00
C PHE A 38 5.19 1.27 -16.02
N SER A 39 3.95 1.29 -15.52
CA SER A 39 3.41 2.41 -14.75
C SER A 39 4.00 2.48 -13.34
N GLN A 40 4.19 1.35 -12.69
CA GLN A 40 4.64 1.30 -11.30
C GLN A 40 6.05 1.87 -11.11
N PRO A 41 7.08 1.56 -11.91
CA PRO A 41 8.40 2.19 -11.79
C PRO A 41 8.37 3.71 -11.92
N PHE A 42 7.52 4.25 -12.80
CA PHE A 42 7.35 5.70 -12.94
C PHE A 42 6.71 6.32 -11.68
N VAL A 43 5.68 5.69 -11.12
CA VAL A 43 5.05 6.14 -9.87
C VAL A 43 6.03 6.02 -8.69
N ILE A 44 6.79 4.93 -8.61
CA ILE A 44 7.84 4.75 -7.59
C ILE A 44 8.90 5.85 -7.68
N TRP A 45 9.31 6.22 -8.89
CA TRP A 45 10.23 7.36 -9.08
C TRP A 45 9.64 8.65 -8.52
N GLY A 46 8.38 8.95 -8.84
CA GLY A 46 7.68 10.11 -8.30
C GLY A 46 7.64 10.12 -6.76
N PHE A 47 7.28 8.99 -6.16
CA PHE A 47 7.23 8.85 -4.70
C PHE A 47 8.60 8.97 -4.04
N ARG A 48 9.65 8.39 -4.64
CA ARG A 48 11.03 8.58 -4.16
C ARG A 48 11.45 10.06 -4.16
N MET A 49 11.05 10.80 -5.19
CA MET A 49 11.34 12.25 -5.25
C MET A 49 10.58 13.01 -4.16
N ILE A 50 9.30 12.70 -3.93
CA ILE A 50 8.53 13.32 -2.85
C ILE A 50 9.17 13.03 -1.50
N LEU A 51 9.52 11.78 -1.20
CA LEU A 51 10.19 11.41 0.06
C LEU A 51 11.51 12.17 0.25
N ARG A 52 12.33 12.31 -0.80
CA ARG A 52 13.60 13.06 -0.78
C ARG A 52 13.37 14.55 -0.52
N ILE A 53 12.44 15.18 -1.23
CA ILE A 53 12.13 16.62 -1.08
C ILE A 53 11.55 16.88 0.31
N SER A 54 10.75 15.97 0.84
CA SER A 54 10.21 16.02 2.19
C SER A 54 11.29 15.84 3.27
N GLY A 55 12.48 15.38 2.91
CA GLY A 55 13.57 15.13 3.86
C GLY A 55 13.34 13.89 4.70
N VAL A 56 12.63 12.90 4.16
CA VAL A 56 12.36 11.62 4.82
C VAL A 56 13.62 10.75 4.80
N LYS A 57 14.04 10.28 5.98
CA LYS A 57 14.94 9.16 6.13
C LYS A 57 14.09 7.89 6.19
N LEU A 58 14.31 6.95 5.29
CA LEU A 58 13.56 5.69 5.24
C LEU A 58 14.45 4.52 5.64
N THR A 59 14.12 3.84 6.74
CA THR A 59 14.73 2.59 7.16
C THR A 59 13.80 1.43 6.82
N VAL A 60 14.35 0.39 6.19
CA VAL A 60 13.59 -0.82 5.81
C VAL A 60 14.18 -2.01 6.53
N LYS A 61 13.37 -2.63 7.41
CA LYS A 61 13.67 -3.86 8.15
C LYS A 61 12.97 -5.07 7.53
N GLY A 62 13.47 -6.27 7.76
CA GLY A 62 12.86 -7.51 7.27
C GLY A 62 12.78 -7.61 5.75
N LYS A 63 13.77 -7.07 5.02
CA LYS A 63 13.81 -7.10 3.54
C LYS A 63 13.78 -8.51 2.97
N GLU A 64 14.28 -9.48 3.69
CA GLU A 64 14.27 -10.91 3.39
C GLU A 64 12.85 -11.47 3.30
N ASN A 65 11.90 -10.87 4.01
CA ASN A 65 10.49 -11.25 4.02
C ASN A 65 9.70 -10.68 2.82
N ILE A 66 10.34 -9.82 2.02
CA ILE A 66 9.74 -9.34 0.76
C ILE A 66 9.86 -10.44 -0.28
N LEU A 67 8.76 -11.13 -0.54
CA LEU A 67 8.74 -12.26 -1.44
C LEU A 67 8.98 -11.82 -2.89
N ARG A 68 10.02 -12.39 -3.50
CA ARG A 68 10.33 -12.19 -4.91
C ARG A 68 9.95 -13.47 -5.68
N GLY A 69 9.21 -13.32 -6.78
CA GLY A 69 8.79 -14.46 -7.60
C GLY A 69 7.41 -15.02 -7.26
N GLN A 70 6.81 -14.64 -6.13
CA GLN A 70 5.40 -14.89 -5.84
C GLN A 70 4.72 -13.66 -5.26
N SER A 71 3.41 -13.55 -5.49
CA SER A 71 2.59 -12.49 -4.90
C SER A 71 2.26 -12.77 -3.44
N ALA A 72 1.99 -11.72 -2.68
CA ALA A 72 1.56 -11.78 -1.29
C ALA A 72 0.53 -10.71 -0.96
N LEU A 73 -0.22 -10.92 0.10
CA LEU A 73 -1.07 -9.92 0.73
C LEU A 73 -0.26 -9.20 1.81
N TYR A 74 0.17 -7.97 1.53
CA TYR A 74 0.84 -7.11 2.49
C TYR A 74 -0.20 -6.36 3.30
N VAL A 75 -0.18 -6.53 4.61
CA VAL A 75 -1.15 -5.95 5.55
C VAL A 75 -0.44 -4.94 6.43
N PHE A 76 -0.87 -3.67 6.40
CA PHE A 76 -0.19 -2.60 7.11
C PHE A 76 -1.11 -1.77 7.99
N ASN A 77 -0.55 -1.14 9.02
CA ASN A 77 -1.21 -0.12 9.83
C ASN A 77 -1.23 1.22 9.10
N HIS A 78 -2.36 1.94 9.16
CA HIS A 78 -2.58 3.12 8.31
C HIS A 78 -2.73 4.41 9.12
N ARG A 79 -1.72 5.30 9.03
CA ARG A 79 -1.69 6.60 9.70
C ARG A 79 -1.62 7.79 8.76
N SER A 80 -1.01 7.60 7.58
CA SER A 80 -0.60 8.72 6.73
C SER A 80 -0.76 8.41 5.24
N TYR A 81 -0.80 9.45 4.41
CA TYR A 81 -0.56 9.32 2.97
C TYR A 81 0.85 8.80 2.69
N PHE A 82 1.82 9.09 3.56
CA PHE A 82 3.20 8.64 3.43
C PHE A 82 3.38 7.13 3.62
N ASP A 83 2.40 6.42 4.21
CA ASP A 83 2.35 4.95 4.22
C ASP A 83 2.36 4.40 2.80
N ILE A 84 1.57 5.02 1.92
CA ILE A 84 1.45 4.59 0.53
C ILE A 84 2.76 4.83 -0.23
N LEU A 85 3.41 5.98 0.02
CA LEU A 85 4.69 6.30 -0.61
C LEU A 85 5.79 5.33 -0.14
N ALA A 86 5.92 5.13 1.17
CA ALA A 86 6.88 4.20 1.75
C ALA A 86 6.63 2.76 1.28
N GLY A 87 5.37 2.31 1.28
CA GLY A 87 4.97 1.01 0.77
C GLY A 87 5.38 0.80 -0.68
N TYR A 88 5.02 1.71 -1.59
CA TYR A 88 5.35 1.56 -3.02
C TYR A 88 6.85 1.57 -3.32
N VAL A 89 7.64 2.40 -2.61
CA VAL A 89 9.09 2.47 -2.90
C VAL A 89 9.86 1.25 -2.42
N THR A 90 9.26 0.44 -1.56
CA THR A 90 9.87 -0.76 -0.98
C THR A 90 9.21 -2.06 -1.44
N ALA A 91 7.97 -2.01 -1.95
CA ALA A 91 7.20 -3.16 -2.40
C ALA A 91 7.80 -3.85 -3.65
N PRO A 92 7.52 -5.15 -3.85
CA PRO A 92 7.81 -5.82 -5.12
C PRO A 92 6.96 -5.27 -6.26
N VAL A 93 7.37 -5.50 -7.50
CA VAL A 93 6.63 -5.12 -8.71
C VAL A 93 6.19 -6.39 -9.45
N PRO A 94 4.90 -6.56 -9.80
CA PRO A 94 3.79 -5.60 -9.66
C PRO A 94 3.11 -5.66 -8.28
N THR A 95 2.68 -4.50 -7.79
CA THR A 95 1.89 -4.37 -6.55
C THR A 95 0.73 -3.41 -6.75
N ALA A 96 -0.44 -3.78 -6.26
CA ALA A 96 -1.65 -2.98 -6.22
C ALA A 96 -2.01 -2.60 -4.78
N PHE A 97 -2.66 -1.45 -4.59
CA PHE A 97 -3.19 -1.04 -3.29
C PHE A 97 -4.71 -1.07 -3.28
N VAL A 98 -5.29 -1.42 -2.14
CA VAL A 98 -6.72 -1.25 -1.90
C VAL A 98 -6.97 0.14 -1.35
N SER A 99 -7.87 0.88 -1.98
CA SER A 99 -8.20 2.26 -1.66
C SER A 99 -9.70 2.48 -1.55
N LYS A 100 -10.11 3.59 -0.93
CA LYS A 100 -11.51 4.01 -0.92
C LYS A 100 -11.97 4.43 -2.32
N LYS A 101 -13.24 4.17 -2.66
CA LYS A 101 -13.85 4.55 -3.95
C LYS A 101 -13.72 6.04 -4.29
N GLU A 102 -13.73 6.91 -3.27
CA GLU A 102 -13.67 8.37 -3.42
C GLU A 102 -12.37 8.83 -4.09
N ILE A 103 -11.25 8.12 -3.86
CA ILE A 103 -9.97 8.42 -4.53
C ILE A 103 -10.08 8.22 -6.06
N GLY A 104 -11.00 7.35 -6.49
CA GLY A 104 -11.34 7.18 -7.90
C GLY A 104 -11.85 8.45 -8.61
N LYS A 105 -12.30 9.46 -7.86
CA LYS A 105 -12.76 10.75 -8.38
C LYS A 105 -11.63 11.74 -8.68
N LEU A 106 -10.40 11.46 -8.22
CA LEU A 106 -9.23 12.31 -8.48
C LEU A 106 -8.58 11.92 -9.82
N PRO A 107 -8.74 12.71 -10.91
CA PRO A 107 -8.53 12.20 -12.28
C PRO A 107 -7.12 11.64 -12.53
N MET A 108 -6.08 12.35 -12.11
CA MET A 108 -4.70 11.96 -12.34
C MET A 108 -4.28 10.78 -11.46
N ILE A 109 -4.60 10.86 -10.16
CA ILE A 109 -4.27 9.82 -9.18
C ILE A 109 -4.99 8.52 -9.54
N SER A 110 -6.31 8.58 -9.78
CA SER A 110 -7.11 7.40 -10.11
C SER A 110 -6.67 6.75 -11.43
N ARG A 111 -6.16 7.52 -12.39
CA ARG A 111 -5.66 6.96 -13.64
C ARG A 111 -4.39 6.14 -13.40
N TRP A 112 -3.42 6.66 -12.64
CA TRP A 112 -2.24 5.88 -12.24
C TRP A 112 -2.62 4.64 -11.44
N MET A 113 -3.53 4.79 -10.47
CA MET A 113 -4.02 3.66 -9.68
C MET A 113 -4.64 2.57 -10.55
N LYS A 114 -5.50 2.93 -11.52
CA LYS A 114 -6.07 1.99 -12.49
C LYS A 114 -5.01 1.32 -13.35
N TYR A 115 -3.96 2.06 -13.73
CA TYR A 115 -2.85 1.51 -14.52
C TYR A 115 -2.02 0.49 -13.73
N MET A 116 -1.95 0.65 -12.41
CA MET A 116 -1.27 -0.27 -11.49
C MET A 116 -2.19 -1.36 -10.92
N ASN A 117 -3.40 -1.53 -11.47
CA ASN A 117 -4.41 -2.49 -11.01
C ASN A 117 -4.88 -2.27 -9.56
N CYS A 118 -4.78 -1.04 -9.03
CA CYS A 118 -5.30 -0.73 -7.69
C CYS A 118 -6.81 -0.96 -7.62
N LEU A 119 -7.24 -1.41 -6.46
CA LEU A 119 -8.64 -1.76 -6.18
C LEU A 119 -9.34 -0.60 -5.46
N PHE A 120 -10.54 -0.25 -5.92
CA PHE A 120 -11.36 0.77 -5.30
C PHE A 120 -12.52 0.09 -4.56
N LEU A 121 -12.48 0.15 -3.24
CA LEU A 121 -13.46 -0.50 -2.37
C LEU A 121 -14.57 0.48 -1.98
N ASP A 122 -15.80 0.15 -2.31
CA ASP A 122 -17.00 0.75 -1.76
C ASP A 122 -17.43 -0.04 -0.53
N ARG A 123 -17.45 0.60 0.63
CA ARG A 123 -17.83 -0.05 1.90
C ARG A 123 -19.32 -0.02 2.15
N ASP A 124 -20.02 0.90 1.49
CA ASP A 124 -21.45 1.08 1.60
C ASP A 124 -22.22 0.16 0.63
N ASP A 125 -21.54 -0.37 -0.40
CA ASP A 125 -22.07 -1.33 -1.36
C ASP A 125 -21.43 -2.71 -1.21
N MET A 126 -22.14 -3.61 -0.52
CA MET A 126 -21.68 -4.98 -0.25
C MET A 126 -21.43 -5.78 -1.54
N LYS A 127 -22.22 -5.55 -2.61
CA LYS A 127 -22.04 -6.23 -3.89
C LYS A 127 -20.77 -5.77 -4.60
N GLN A 128 -20.51 -4.45 -4.59
CA GLN A 128 -19.29 -3.88 -5.14
C GLN A 128 -18.07 -4.33 -4.34
N GLY A 129 -18.16 -4.31 -3.00
CA GLY A 129 -17.11 -4.82 -2.12
C GLY A 129 -16.74 -6.27 -2.44
N MET A 130 -17.75 -7.16 -2.61
CA MET A 130 -17.51 -8.55 -2.98
C MET A 130 -16.81 -8.68 -4.35
N ARG A 131 -17.22 -7.90 -5.36
CA ARG A 131 -16.56 -7.89 -6.68
C ARG A 131 -15.10 -7.46 -6.57
N THR A 132 -14.83 -6.45 -5.74
CA THR A 132 -13.46 -5.95 -5.51
C THR A 132 -12.59 -7.02 -4.86
N ILE A 133 -13.12 -7.77 -3.88
CA ILE A 133 -12.40 -8.89 -3.26
C ILE A 133 -12.13 -10.00 -4.28
N LEU A 134 -13.10 -10.39 -5.11
CA LEU A 134 -12.91 -11.38 -6.16
C LEU A 134 -11.83 -10.93 -7.17
N GLN A 135 -11.86 -9.67 -7.60
CA GLN A 135 -10.83 -9.10 -8.47
C GLN A 135 -9.44 -9.16 -7.80
N GLY A 136 -9.35 -8.85 -6.51
CA GLY A 136 -8.09 -8.94 -5.77
C GLY A 136 -7.54 -10.37 -5.67
N ILE A 137 -8.42 -11.36 -5.49
CA ILE A 137 -8.03 -12.79 -5.48
C ILE A 137 -7.40 -13.17 -6.82
N GLU A 138 -8.01 -12.77 -7.95
CA GLU A 138 -7.47 -13.07 -9.27
C GLU A 138 -6.13 -12.33 -9.52
N LEU A 139 -5.99 -11.08 -9.09
CA LEU A 139 -4.70 -10.35 -9.16
C LEU A 139 -3.59 -11.07 -8.38
N LEU A 140 -3.89 -11.55 -7.17
CA LEU A 140 -2.94 -12.32 -6.37
C LEU A 140 -2.54 -13.63 -7.07
N LYS A 141 -3.50 -14.37 -7.64
CA LYS A 141 -3.21 -15.60 -8.41
C LYS A 141 -2.35 -15.32 -9.64
N ASP A 142 -2.57 -14.18 -10.29
CA ASP A 142 -1.83 -13.72 -11.47
C ASP A 142 -0.46 -13.10 -11.16
N GLY A 143 -0.02 -13.15 -9.91
CA GLY A 143 1.32 -12.69 -9.50
C GLY A 143 1.42 -11.21 -9.13
N THR A 144 0.30 -10.48 -9.04
CA THR A 144 0.27 -9.11 -8.52
C THR A 144 0.07 -9.13 -7.01
N SER A 145 1.01 -8.58 -6.26
CA SER A 145 0.87 -8.41 -4.81
C SER A 145 -0.17 -7.34 -4.47
N ILE A 146 -0.78 -7.45 -3.28
CA ILE A 146 -1.76 -6.47 -2.82
C ILE A 146 -1.36 -5.92 -1.46
N TYR A 147 -1.38 -4.59 -1.33
CA TYR A 147 -1.29 -3.88 -0.06
C TYR A 147 -2.66 -3.45 0.42
N ILE A 148 -2.98 -3.76 1.67
CA ILE A 148 -4.26 -3.41 2.29
C ILE A 148 -4.07 -2.95 3.73
N ALA A 149 -4.81 -1.90 4.11
CA ALA A 149 -4.95 -1.47 5.48
C ALA A 149 -6.29 -1.97 6.04
N PRO A 150 -6.32 -3.05 6.82
CA PRO A 150 -7.57 -3.65 7.29
C PRO A 150 -8.29 -2.83 8.35
N GLU A 151 -7.67 -1.80 8.91
CA GLU A 151 -8.31 -0.78 9.75
C GLU A 151 -9.39 -0.01 8.99
N GLY A 152 -9.23 0.03 7.67
CA GLY A 152 -10.22 0.65 6.82
C GLY A 152 -10.17 2.17 6.80
N THR A 153 -9.52 2.84 7.70
CA THR A 153 -9.35 4.29 7.74
C THR A 153 -7.97 4.63 8.28
N ARG A 154 -7.52 5.86 8.06
CA ARG A 154 -6.32 6.35 8.75
C ARG A 154 -6.63 6.53 10.23
N ASN A 155 -5.72 6.05 11.05
CA ASN A 155 -5.84 6.06 12.49
C ASN A 155 -4.88 7.11 13.09
N SER A 156 -5.42 8.10 13.78
CA SER A 156 -4.65 9.13 14.51
C SER A 156 -4.43 8.78 15.99
N GLY A 157 -5.01 7.69 16.48
CA GLY A 157 -4.86 7.22 17.85
C GLY A 157 -3.55 6.48 18.10
N GLU A 158 -3.25 6.19 19.35
CA GLU A 158 -2.05 5.44 19.74
C GLU A 158 -2.17 3.95 19.40
N GLU A 159 -3.34 3.36 19.65
CA GLU A 159 -3.60 1.94 19.39
C GLU A 159 -4.09 1.69 17.98
N LEU A 160 -3.75 0.53 17.42
CA LEU A 160 -4.29 0.08 16.14
C LEU A 160 -5.79 -0.22 16.26
N LEU A 161 -6.56 0.21 15.26
CA LEU A 161 -7.98 -0.10 15.18
C LEU A 161 -8.18 -1.61 14.95
N PRO A 162 -9.39 -2.15 15.23
CA PRO A 162 -9.73 -3.52 14.90
C PRO A 162 -9.56 -3.79 13.40
N PHE A 163 -9.04 -4.96 13.05
CA PHE A 163 -8.84 -5.36 11.66
C PHE A 163 -10.08 -6.07 11.11
N HIS A 164 -10.50 -5.67 9.92
CA HIS A 164 -11.61 -6.32 9.22
C HIS A 164 -11.18 -7.69 8.68
N GLU A 165 -11.70 -8.78 9.26
CA GLU A 165 -11.41 -10.16 8.86
C GLU A 165 -11.68 -10.44 7.37
N ALA A 166 -12.64 -9.74 6.77
CA ALA A 166 -12.94 -9.87 5.35
C ALA A 166 -11.73 -9.56 4.44
N SER A 167 -10.78 -8.72 4.89
CA SER A 167 -9.56 -8.38 4.15
C SER A 167 -8.67 -9.59 3.90
N PHE A 168 -8.65 -10.55 4.82
CA PHE A 168 -7.81 -11.74 4.76
C PHE A 168 -8.36 -12.83 3.83
N LYS A 169 -9.62 -12.70 3.38
CA LYS A 169 -10.17 -13.57 2.32
C LYS A 169 -9.38 -13.50 1.02
N LEU A 170 -8.70 -12.39 0.78
CA LEU A 170 -7.77 -12.24 -0.35
C LEU A 170 -6.68 -13.31 -0.31
N ALA A 171 -6.00 -13.46 0.82
CA ALA A 171 -4.93 -14.44 1.01
C ALA A 171 -5.48 -15.89 1.08
N ASP A 172 -6.53 -16.13 1.88
CA ASP A 172 -7.11 -17.47 2.03
C ASP A 172 -7.57 -18.08 0.71
N LYS A 173 -8.29 -17.30 -0.13
CA LYS A 173 -8.84 -17.77 -1.41
C LYS A 173 -7.82 -17.81 -2.54
N SER A 174 -6.81 -16.97 -2.52
CA SER A 174 -5.72 -16.99 -3.51
C SER A 174 -4.61 -17.98 -3.16
N LYS A 175 -4.59 -18.52 -1.94
CA LYS A 175 -3.48 -19.34 -1.40
C LYS A 175 -2.15 -18.59 -1.43
N ARG A 176 -2.17 -17.31 -1.14
CA ARG A 176 -0.98 -16.47 -1.04
C ARG A 176 -0.72 -16.10 0.41
N PRO A 177 0.55 -15.97 0.83
CA PRO A 177 0.87 -15.61 2.20
C PRO A 177 0.41 -14.20 2.55
N VAL A 178 0.15 -13.97 3.83
CA VAL A 178 -0.01 -12.67 4.45
C VAL A 178 1.35 -12.21 4.99
N ILE A 179 1.75 -10.99 4.67
CA ILE A 179 2.96 -10.38 5.22
C ILE A 179 2.54 -9.13 5.99
N PRO A 180 2.62 -9.15 7.33
CA PRO A 180 2.38 -7.95 8.12
C PRO A 180 3.50 -6.93 7.86
N VAL A 181 3.14 -5.63 7.74
CA VAL A 181 4.07 -4.52 7.46
C VAL A 181 3.84 -3.42 8.48
N ALA A 182 4.78 -3.26 9.41
CA ALA A 182 4.72 -2.20 10.41
C ALA A 182 5.29 -0.90 9.85
N LEU A 183 4.56 0.20 10.03
CA LEU A 183 4.93 1.55 9.61
C LEU A 183 4.95 2.48 10.82
N ASN A 184 6.08 3.19 11.02
CA ASN A 184 6.25 4.17 12.07
C ASN A 184 6.57 5.55 11.52
N ASN A 185 6.08 6.59 12.19
CA ASN A 185 6.38 8.01 11.98
C ASN A 185 6.00 8.57 10.60
N THR A 186 5.13 7.90 9.87
CA THR A 186 4.65 8.38 8.57
C THR A 186 3.79 9.63 8.70
N ASP A 187 3.02 9.75 9.78
CA ASP A 187 2.17 10.89 10.13
C ASP A 187 2.97 12.12 10.58
N GLU A 188 4.23 11.94 11.05
CA GLU A 188 5.15 13.02 11.38
C GLU A 188 5.56 13.86 10.16
N VAL A 189 5.42 13.30 8.95
CA VAL A 189 5.81 14.04 7.74
C VAL A 189 4.77 15.10 7.38
N PHE A 190 3.49 14.83 7.56
CA PHE A 190 2.44 15.73 7.09
C PHE A 190 1.22 15.85 8.01
N GLU A 191 0.58 14.74 8.41
CA GLU A 191 -0.71 14.77 9.10
C GLU A 191 -0.66 15.52 10.44
N LYS A 192 0.43 15.38 11.19
CA LYS A 192 0.62 16.09 12.47
C LYS A 192 1.02 17.56 12.31
N HIS A 193 1.39 17.97 11.09
CA HIS A 193 1.91 19.31 10.81
C HIS A 193 1.16 20.05 9.71
N LEU A 194 -0.07 19.64 9.43
CA LEU A 194 -0.90 20.24 8.37
C LEU A 194 -0.92 21.78 8.44
N PRO A 195 -0.70 22.51 7.34
CA PRO A 195 -0.49 22.01 5.97
C PRO A 195 1.01 21.86 5.58
N TRP A 196 1.92 21.78 6.54
CA TRP A 196 3.35 21.84 6.32
C TRP A 196 4.01 20.46 6.33
N ILE A 197 4.91 20.23 5.37
CA ILE A 197 5.71 19.01 5.31
C ILE A 197 6.97 19.19 6.16
N HIS A 198 7.19 18.23 7.06
CA HIS A 198 8.35 18.11 7.93
C HIS A 198 9.21 16.91 7.55
N SER A 199 10.49 16.96 7.93
CA SER A 199 11.34 15.76 7.81
C SER A 199 11.02 14.80 8.94
N ALA A 200 11.03 13.51 8.62
CA ALA A 200 10.87 12.48 9.63
C ALA A 200 11.72 11.25 9.29
N HIS A 201 11.97 10.44 10.30
CA HIS A 201 12.57 9.12 10.13
C HIS A 201 11.46 8.08 10.09
N ILE A 202 11.12 7.61 8.89
CA ILE A 202 10.14 6.54 8.69
C ILE A 202 10.84 5.20 8.82
N ILE A 203 10.26 4.31 9.62
CA ILE A 203 10.65 2.89 9.67
C ILE A 203 9.52 2.07 9.05
N ILE A 204 9.87 1.22 8.08
CA ILE A 204 9.00 0.20 7.52
C ILE A 204 9.61 -1.17 7.78
N GLU A 205 8.86 -2.06 8.43
CA GLU A 205 9.31 -3.41 8.76
C GLU A 205 8.38 -4.46 8.16
N TYR A 206 8.95 -5.36 7.37
CA TYR A 206 8.27 -6.52 6.81
C TYR A 206 8.44 -7.69 7.77
N CYS A 207 7.35 -8.14 8.38
CA CYS A 207 7.35 -9.29 9.29
C CYS A 207 7.37 -10.62 8.51
N GLU A 208 7.54 -11.71 9.22
CA GLU A 208 7.55 -13.05 8.63
C GLU A 208 6.23 -13.38 7.92
N PRO A 209 6.30 -14.08 6.78
CA PRO A 209 5.12 -14.51 6.03
C PRO A 209 4.26 -15.50 6.83
N ILE A 210 2.95 -15.29 6.83
CA ILE A 210 1.96 -16.17 7.45
C ILE A 210 1.23 -16.92 6.33
N TYR A 211 1.31 -18.24 6.33
CA TYR A 211 0.69 -19.12 5.34
C TYR A 211 -0.64 -19.66 5.88
N MET A 212 -1.74 -19.03 5.47
CA MET A 212 -3.07 -19.38 5.96
C MET A 212 -3.53 -20.82 5.59
N ASP A 213 -3.01 -21.39 4.53
CA ASP A 213 -3.31 -22.77 4.12
C ASP A 213 -2.74 -23.82 5.09
N GLN A 214 -1.73 -23.46 5.88
CA GLN A 214 -1.13 -24.29 6.92
C GLN A 214 -1.81 -24.14 8.30
N MET A 215 -2.73 -23.17 8.43
CA MET A 215 -3.43 -22.88 9.70
C MET A 215 -4.70 -23.71 9.85
N GLU A 216 -5.08 -24.01 11.11
CA GLU A 216 -6.35 -24.61 11.42
C GLU A 216 -7.54 -23.65 11.15
N ARG A 217 -8.72 -24.21 10.94
CA ARG A 217 -9.93 -23.43 10.64
C ARG A 217 -10.29 -22.42 11.75
N ALA A 218 -10.00 -22.76 13.00
CA ALA A 218 -10.24 -21.89 14.15
C ALA A 218 -9.33 -20.66 14.11
N GLU A 219 -8.03 -20.86 13.86
CA GLU A 219 -7.01 -19.79 13.77
C GLU A 219 -7.33 -18.83 12.63
N LYS A 220 -7.74 -19.35 11.45
CA LYS A 220 -8.12 -18.53 10.29
C LYS A 220 -9.23 -17.54 10.57
N LYS A 221 -10.12 -17.82 11.53
CA LYS A 221 -11.22 -16.92 11.90
C LYS A 221 -10.74 -15.68 12.67
N HIS A 222 -9.59 -15.78 13.31
CA HIS A 222 -8.99 -14.74 14.14
C HIS A 222 -7.67 -14.20 13.56
N ILE A 223 -7.44 -14.42 12.27
CA ILE A 223 -6.19 -13.99 11.61
C ILE A 223 -5.99 -12.46 11.70
N GLY A 224 -7.06 -11.68 11.66
CA GLY A 224 -7.02 -10.24 11.82
C GLY A 224 -6.49 -9.81 13.18
N GLU A 225 -6.93 -10.48 14.26
CA GLU A 225 -6.44 -10.25 15.62
C GLU A 225 -4.96 -10.62 15.74
N THR A 226 -4.57 -11.77 15.18
CA THR A 226 -3.18 -12.24 15.16
C THR A 226 -2.26 -11.24 14.45
N VAL A 227 -2.61 -10.82 13.24
CA VAL A 227 -1.82 -9.85 12.46
C VAL A 227 -1.79 -8.49 13.15
N ARG A 228 -2.90 -8.06 13.75
CA ARG A 228 -2.96 -6.81 14.52
C ARG A 228 -2.01 -6.85 15.72
N ALA A 229 -1.96 -7.97 16.45
CA ALA A 229 -1.06 -8.14 17.60
C ALA A 229 0.42 -8.06 17.18
N ILE A 230 0.79 -8.75 16.09
CA ILE A 230 2.15 -8.68 15.51
C ILE A 230 2.51 -7.24 15.14
N LEU A 231 1.61 -6.53 14.46
CA LEU A 231 1.87 -5.15 14.04
C LEU A 231 1.96 -4.19 15.24
N ALA A 232 1.13 -4.38 16.27
CA ALA A 232 1.18 -3.56 17.49
C ALA A 232 2.52 -3.73 18.22
N GLU A 233 3.02 -4.96 18.33
CA GLU A 233 4.33 -5.27 18.91
C GLU A 233 5.46 -4.60 18.10
N LYS A 234 5.47 -4.78 16.78
CA LYS A 234 6.52 -4.22 15.91
C LYS A 234 6.50 -2.69 15.86
N VAL A 235 5.32 -2.09 15.84
CA VAL A 235 5.19 -0.62 15.93
C VAL A 235 5.75 -0.11 17.27
N ALA A 236 5.49 -0.80 18.39
CA ALA A 236 6.03 -0.44 19.70
C ALA A 236 7.54 -0.63 19.81
N GLU A 237 8.09 -1.71 19.22
CA GLU A 237 9.53 -1.94 19.15
C GLU A 237 10.23 -0.83 18.34
N ASN A 238 9.74 -0.54 17.14
CA ASN A 238 10.30 0.46 16.24
C ASN A 238 10.22 1.88 16.79
N ALA A 239 9.21 2.19 17.60
CA ALA A 239 9.09 3.50 18.26
C ALA A 239 10.24 3.81 19.23
N LYS A 240 10.95 2.80 19.75
CA LYS A 240 12.11 2.98 20.63
C LYS A 240 13.39 3.34 19.87
N GLU A 241 13.40 3.14 18.54
CA GLU A 241 14.56 3.39 17.68
C GLU A 241 14.43 4.67 16.83
N SER A 242 13.32 5.38 16.93
CA SER A 242 12.94 6.53 16.09
C SER A 242 13.18 7.89 16.74
#